data_271aa2f59a730ce200e51fc2a01a1b65
#
_entry.id   271aa2f59a730ce200e51fc2a01a1b65
#
_cell.length_a   1.000
_cell.length_b   1.000
_cell.length_c   1.000
_cell.angle_alpha   90.00
_cell.angle_beta   90.00
_cell.angle_gamma   90.00
#
_symmetry.space_group_name_H-M   'P 1'
#
loop_
_entity.id
_entity.type
_entity.pdbx_description
1 polymer ?
#
loop_
_entity_poly.entity_id
_entity_poly.type
_entity_poly.pdbx_seq_one_letter_code
_entity_poly.pdbx_strand_id
1 'polypeptide(L)'
;MQTMIVPGIELSKSNYTFTKPKVLSSGGKSVGVVNSGKVLTLSTPLMTTWGLGDYEGNQKFEFSLQYPTEEYSDPETETFQQNMKQFEDNIKAEAITNSMAWFGKKTMSKEVIDALWSPMLKYSKYPKGHANEGEFDYDRPPRLQVKVPFYDGIWKAELYDDAETRLFPNVNEPTVTPLDFITKGAKVATLIQCGGIWFANGKFGVTWKLVQAVIKPRETLFGRCHIALSNADKERLKVAEEVEQHLQETTVDSDEDEEEEEVVVPEPVAEKKKKVIRKKAVTADI
;
A
#
# COMPACT_ATOMS: atom_id res chain seq x y z
N MET A 1 -23.11 -21.35 -5.64
CA MET A 1 -21.85 -22.01 -6.12
C MET A 1 -20.71 -21.53 -5.25
N GLN A 2 -20.17 -22.39 -4.42
CA GLN A 2 -19.09 -22.04 -3.50
C GLN A 2 -17.81 -21.74 -4.28
N THR A 3 -17.16 -20.60 -4.03
CA THR A 3 -15.84 -20.28 -4.58
C THR A 3 -14.85 -21.18 -3.85
N MET A 4 -14.07 -21.97 -4.60
CA MET A 4 -13.05 -22.81 -3.96
C MET A 4 -11.85 -21.91 -3.64
N ILE A 5 -11.75 -21.53 -2.37
CA ILE A 5 -10.62 -20.78 -1.83
C ILE A 5 -9.55 -21.80 -1.44
N VAL A 6 -8.32 -21.58 -1.86
CA VAL A 6 -7.17 -22.40 -1.48
C VAL A 6 -6.41 -21.66 -0.38
N PRO A 7 -6.21 -22.29 0.80
CA PRO A 7 -5.29 -21.73 1.77
C PRO A 7 -3.89 -21.57 1.15
N GLY A 8 -3.28 -20.42 1.30
CA GLY A 8 -1.95 -20.16 0.71
C GLY A 8 -0.87 -21.12 1.22
N ILE A 9 -1.04 -21.58 2.47
CA ILE A 9 -0.18 -22.62 3.09
C ILE A 9 -0.35 -24.01 2.48
N GLU A 10 -1.45 -24.26 1.76
CA GLU A 10 -1.74 -25.54 1.07
C GLU A 10 -1.56 -25.41 -0.44
N LEU A 11 -1.13 -24.27 -0.95
CA LEU A 11 -0.96 -24.04 -2.38
C LEU A 11 0.09 -25.02 -2.95
N SER A 12 -0.32 -25.80 -3.91
CA SER A 12 0.53 -26.76 -4.62
C SER A 12 0.17 -26.81 -6.11
N LYS A 13 1.01 -27.43 -6.93
CA LYS A 13 0.77 -27.55 -8.38
C LYS A 13 -0.56 -28.23 -8.71
N SER A 14 -1.11 -29.07 -7.84
CA SER A 14 -2.40 -29.74 -8.02
C SER A 14 -3.61 -28.81 -7.89
N ASN A 15 -3.44 -27.64 -7.28
CA ASN A 15 -4.54 -26.70 -7.02
C ASN A 15 -4.84 -25.78 -8.20
N TYR A 16 -4.03 -25.79 -9.27
CA TYR A 16 -4.26 -24.85 -10.38
C TYR A 16 -3.81 -25.42 -11.72
N THR A 17 -4.40 -24.86 -12.76
CA THR A 17 -4.03 -25.12 -14.16
C THR A 17 -3.96 -23.81 -14.93
N PHE A 18 -3.27 -23.83 -16.08
CA PHE A 18 -3.14 -22.67 -16.95
C PHE A 18 -4.10 -22.76 -18.13
N THR A 19 -4.77 -21.65 -18.44
CA THR A 19 -5.65 -21.58 -19.59
C THR A 19 -4.85 -21.35 -20.87
N LYS A 20 -5.48 -21.53 -22.03
CA LYS A 20 -4.91 -21.06 -23.30
C LYS A 20 -4.72 -19.53 -23.25
N PRO A 21 -3.67 -18.99 -23.89
CA PRO A 21 -3.48 -17.57 -24.00
C PRO A 21 -4.68 -16.88 -24.65
N LYS A 22 -5.05 -15.72 -24.10
CA LYS A 22 -6.10 -14.85 -24.64
C LYS A 22 -5.53 -13.46 -24.94
N VAL A 23 -5.98 -12.87 -26.02
CA VAL A 23 -5.73 -11.45 -26.32
C VAL A 23 -6.83 -10.64 -25.66
N LEU A 24 -6.44 -9.65 -24.87
CA LEU A 24 -7.36 -8.72 -24.18
C LEU A 24 -7.81 -7.62 -25.16
N SER A 25 -8.92 -6.96 -24.86
CA SER A 25 -9.41 -5.80 -25.64
C SER A 25 -8.39 -4.68 -25.76
N SER A 26 -7.50 -4.54 -24.76
CA SER A 26 -6.38 -3.59 -24.75
C SER A 26 -5.20 -4.01 -25.65
N GLY A 27 -5.30 -5.11 -26.42
CA GLY A 27 -4.22 -5.68 -27.21
C GLY A 27 -3.19 -6.48 -26.43
N GLY A 28 -3.25 -6.46 -25.10
CA GLY A 28 -2.37 -7.27 -24.23
C GLY A 28 -2.71 -8.74 -24.29
N LYS A 29 -1.70 -9.59 -24.07
CA LYS A 29 -1.86 -11.05 -23.95
C LYS A 29 -1.91 -11.46 -22.49
N SER A 30 -2.74 -12.44 -22.16
CA SER A 30 -2.79 -13.02 -20.82
C SER A 30 -3.06 -14.52 -20.84
N VAL A 31 -2.60 -15.22 -19.80
CA VAL A 31 -2.89 -16.63 -19.50
C VAL A 31 -3.56 -16.69 -18.13
N GLY A 32 -4.76 -17.26 -18.08
CA GLY A 32 -5.46 -17.42 -16.81
C GLY A 32 -4.85 -18.52 -15.97
N VAL A 33 -4.85 -18.32 -14.65
CA VAL A 33 -4.52 -19.36 -13.67
C VAL A 33 -5.81 -19.71 -12.94
N VAL A 34 -6.23 -20.95 -13.05
CA VAL A 34 -7.56 -21.39 -12.60
C VAL A 34 -7.48 -22.62 -11.70
N ASN A 35 -8.36 -22.67 -10.72
CA ASN A 35 -8.64 -23.84 -9.90
C ASN A 35 -10.07 -24.31 -10.21
N SER A 36 -10.23 -25.56 -10.63
CA SER A 36 -11.54 -26.15 -10.95
C SER A 36 -12.41 -25.25 -11.87
N GLY A 37 -11.77 -24.64 -12.88
CA GLY A 37 -12.43 -23.76 -13.85
C GLY A 37 -12.74 -22.33 -13.37
N LYS A 38 -12.42 -21.98 -12.11
CA LYS A 38 -12.56 -20.62 -11.56
C LYS A 38 -11.18 -20.00 -11.37
N VAL A 39 -11.12 -18.66 -11.32
CA VAL A 39 -9.86 -17.95 -11.08
C VAL A 39 -9.27 -18.40 -9.73
N LEU A 40 -7.97 -18.69 -9.71
CA LEU A 40 -7.26 -19.06 -8.50
C LEU A 40 -7.38 -17.97 -7.45
N THR A 41 -7.93 -18.32 -6.30
CA THR A 41 -8.14 -17.43 -5.16
C THR A 41 -7.49 -18.05 -3.93
N LEU A 42 -6.63 -17.28 -3.25
CA LEU A 42 -5.87 -17.74 -2.09
C LEU A 42 -6.26 -16.94 -0.85
N SER A 43 -6.33 -17.61 0.31
CA SER A 43 -6.28 -16.94 1.61
C SER A 43 -4.83 -16.89 2.11
N THR A 44 -4.38 -15.73 2.58
CA THR A 44 -3.03 -15.58 3.14
C THR A 44 -3.06 -15.80 4.66
N PRO A 45 -1.94 -16.20 5.27
CA PRO A 45 -1.79 -16.08 6.72
C PRO A 45 -1.86 -14.60 7.15
N LEU A 46 -1.88 -14.36 8.47
CA LEU A 46 -1.86 -13.02 9.04
C LEU A 46 -0.47 -12.39 8.83
N MET A 47 -0.38 -11.32 8.07
CA MET A 47 0.87 -10.67 7.70
C MET A 47 0.85 -9.19 8.05
N THR A 48 2.03 -8.57 8.09
CA THR A 48 2.15 -7.11 8.28
C THR A 48 2.17 -6.41 6.93
N THR A 49 1.57 -5.20 6.85
CA THR A 49 1.65 -4.36 5.65
C THR A 49 2.36 -3.03 5.93
N TRP A 50 2.95 -2.44 4.89
CA TRP A 50 3.46 -1.06 4.91
C TRP A 50 2.39 -0.02 4.56
N GLY A 51 1.14 -0.46 4.46
CA GLY A 51 0.01 0.40 4.12
C GLY A 51 -0.30 0.40 2.63
N LEU A 52 -1.51 0.88 2.33
CA LEU A 52 -2.01 1.07 0.99
C LEU A 52 -1.56 2.44 0.46
N GLY A 53 -1.08 2.48 -0.75
CA GLY A 53 -0.68 3.70 -1.42
C GLY A 53 -1.16 3.76 -2.86
N ASP A 54 -1.27 4.99 -3.40
CA ASP A 54 -1.47 5.21 -4.82
C ASP A 54 -0.10 5.26 -5.52
N TYR A 55 0.12 4.34 -6.44
CA TYR A 55 1.35 4.29 -7.21
C TYR A 55 1.36 5.43 -8.25
N GLU A 56 2.29 6.37 -8.08
CA GLU A 56 2.50 7.54 -8.96
C GLU A 56 1.28 8.49 -9.09
N GLY A 57 0.32 8.47 -8.15
CA GLY A 57 -0.86 9.33 -8.22
C GLY A 57 -1.82 9.00 -9.37
N ASN A 58 -1.75 7.78 -9.90
CA ASN A 58 -2.51 7.34 -11.07
C ASN A 58 -3.75 6.50 -10.72
N GLN A 59 -4.23 6.56 -9.49
CA GLN A 59 -5.32 5.73 -8.97
C GLN A 59 -5.03 4.22 -9.09
N LYS A 60 -3.76 3.85 -9.00
CA LYS A 60 -3.28 2.46 -9.01
C LYS A 60 -2.90 2.06 -7.61
N PHE A 61 -3.89 1.69 -6.85
CA PHE A 61 -3.73 1.37 -5.45
C PHE A 61 -3.12 -0.02 -5.25
N GLU A 62 -2.10 -0.07 -4.39
CA GLU A 62 -1.43 -1.32 -4.04
C GLU A 62 -0.84 -1.26 -2.63
N PHE A 63 -0.74 -2.40 -2.02
CA PHE A 63 -0.04 -2.60 -0.75
C PHE A 63 0.82 -3.85 -0.81
N SER A 64 1.72 -3.98 0.16
CA SER A 64 2.61 -5.12 0.23
C SER A 64 2.40 -5.92 1.51
N LEU A 65 2.31 -7.23 1.36
CA LEU A 65 2.37 -8.18 2.46
C LEU A 65 3.85 -8.50 2.73
N GLN A 66 4.29 -8.24 3.97
CA GLN A 66 5.67 -8.42 4.39
C GLN A 66 5.84 -9.82 4.95
N TYR A 67 6.78 -10.58 4.41
CA TYR A 67 7.25 -11.78 5.09
C TYR A 67 8.11 -11.37 6.27
N PRO A 68 7.96 -12.00 7.42
CA PRO A 68 8.75 -11.68 8.61
C PRO A 68 10.22 -12.08 8.45
N THR A 69 11.09 -11.47 9.24
CA THR A 69 12.46 -11.94 9.43
C THR A 69 12.44 -13.24 10.24
N GLU A 70 13.54 -14.01 10.22
CA GLU A 70 13.65 -15.28 10.95
C GLU A 70 13.26 -15.16 12.43
N GLU A 71 13.62 -14.06 13.10
CA GLU A 71 13.31 -13.78 14.50
C GLU A 71 11.79 -13.71 14.79
N TYR A 72 11.00 -13.25 13.81
CA TYR A 72 9.54 -13.06 13.94
C TYR A 72 8.74 -14.00 13.03
N SER A 73 9.43 -14.99 12.48
CA SER A 73 8.80 -15.94 11.55
C SER A 73 7.90 -16.90 12.30
N ASP A 74 6.88 -17.36 11.60
CA ASP A 74 5.99 -18.43 12.04
C ASP A 74 5.85 -19.46 10.90
N PRO A 75 5.51 -20.73 11.23
CA PRO A 75 5.45 -21.82 10.25
C PRO A 75 4.47 -21.56 9.09
N GLU A 76 3.39 -20.81 9.31
CA GLU A 76 2.40 -20.53 8.27
C GLU A 76 2.95 -19.53 7.23
N THR A 77 3.58 -18.44 7.69
CA THR A 77 4.18 -17.45 6.78
C THR A 77 5.38 -18.02 6.03
N GLU A 78 6.19 -18.87 6.65
CA GLU A 78 7.28 -19.58 5.98
C GLU A 78 6.77 -20.53 4.90
N THR A 79 5.79 -21.35 5.23
CA THR A 79 5.16 -22.29 4.29
C THR A 79 4.52 -21.52 3.13
N PHE A 80 3.81 -20.42 3.43
CA PHE A 80 3.22 -19.57 2.40
C PHE A 80 4.30 -18.97 1.47
N GLN A 81 5.42 -18.51 2.02
CA GLN A 81 6.54 -17.99 1.22
C GLN A 81 7.12 -19.06 0.29
N GLN A 82 7.35 -20.25 0.82
CA GLN A 82 7.88 -21.38 0.03
C GLN A 82 6.91 -21.77 -1.09
N ASN A 83 5.63 -21.85 -0.80
CA ASN A 83 4.59 -22.16 -1.78
C ASN A 83 4.52 -21.12 -2.89
N MET A 84 4.67 -19.83 -2.54
CA MET A 84 4.70 -18.75 -3.53
C MET A 84 5.96 -18.78 -4.39
N LYS A 85 7.13 -19.14 -3.85
CA LYS A 85 8.36 -19.38 -4.64
C LYS A 85 8.15 -20.55 -5.59
N GLN A 86 7.59 -21.66 -5.10
CA GLN A 86 7.30 -22.82 -5.93
C GLN A 86 6.28 -22.51 -7.04
N PHE A 87 5.30 -21.64 -6.76
CA PHE A 87 4.35 -21.17 -7.75
C PHE A 87 5.05 -20.36 -8.87
N GLU A 88 6.00 -19.48 -8.54
CA GLU A 88 6.84 -18.79 -9.54
C GLU A 88 7.62 -19.78 -10.41
N ASP A 89 8.26 -20.75 -9.79
CA ASP A 89 9.06 -21.76 -10.51
C ASP A 89 8.21 -22.64 -11.43
N ASN A 90 7.00 -22.99 -10.98
CA ASN A 90 6.05 -23.74 -11.81
C ASN A 90 5.59 -22.92 -13.03
N ILE A 91 5.36 -21.62 -12.87
CA ILE A 91 5.01 -20.74 -14.00
C ILE A 91 6.17 -20.64 -15.00
N LYS A 92 7.41 -20.50 -14.52
CA LYS A 92 8.60 -20.44 -15.38
C LYS A 92 8.81 -21.76 -16.13
N ALA A 93 8.63 -22.90 -15.47
CA ALA A 93 8.71 -24.23 -16.11
C ALA A 93 7.62 -24.39 -17.18
N GLU A 94 6.40 -23.95 -16.89
CA GLU A 94 5.29 -23.97 -17.85
C GLU A 94 5.53 -23.02 -19.04
N ALA A 95 6.18 -21.87 -18.81
CA ALA A 95 6.56 -20.93 -19.84
C ALA A 95 7.58 -21.53 -20.83
N ILE A 96 8.51 -22.36 -20.36
CA ILE A 96 9.45 -23.11 -21.22
C ILE A 96 8.68 -24.11 -22.07
N THR A 97 7.81 -24.91 -21.46
CA THR A 97 7.01 -25.93 -22.13
C THR A 97 6.06 -25.35 -23.18
N ASN A 98 5.44 -24.18 -22.88
CA ASN A 98 4.49 -23.52 -23.75
C ASN A 98 5.09 -22.33 -24.51
N SER A 99 6.41 -22.32 -24.75
CA SER A 99 7.11 -21.16 -25.33
C SER A 99 6.51 -20.72 -26.67
N MET A 100 6.05 -21.64 -27.52
CA MET A 100 5.38 -21.29 -28.78
C MET A 100 4.04 -20.61 -28.52
N ALA A 101 3.20 -21.13 -27.63
CA ALA A 101 1.88 -20.55 -27.36
C ALA A 101 1.96 -19.22 -26.60
N TRP A 102 2.91 -19.12 -25.66
CA TRP A 102 3.03 -17.93 -24.80
C TRP A 102 3.86 -16.81 -25.44
N PHE A 103 4.91 -17.14 -26.19
CA PHE A 103 5.87 -16.15 -26.71
C PHE A 103 6.02 -16.17 -28.24
N GLY A 104 5.43 -17.15 -28.93
CA GLY A 104 5.62 -17.33 -30.39
C GLY A 104 7.02 -17.81 -30.77
N LYS A 105 7.75 -18.43 -29.82
CA LYS A 105 9.09 -18.96 -30.02
C LYS A 105 9.07 -20.48 -29.93
N LYS A 106 9.77 -21.18 -30.84
CA LYS A 106 9.79 -22.65 -30.83
C LYS A 106 10.31 -23.24 -29.52
N THR A 107 11.38 -22.63 -28.99
CA THR A 107 12.02 -23.02 -27.73
C THR A 107 12.57 -21.82 -27.05
N MET A 108 12.54 -21.80 -25.71
CA MET A 108 13.16 -20.76 -24.88
C MET A 108 13.94 -21.46 -23.77
N SER A 109 15.16 -21.01 -23.51
CA SER A 109 15.95 -21.57 -22.42
C SER A 109 15.51 -21.00 -21.07
N LYS A 110 15.93 -21.65 -19.98
CA LYS A 110 15.63 -21.23 -18.62
C LYS A 110 16.16 -19.82 -18.35
N GLU A 111 17.37 -19.51 -18.81
CA GLU A 111 18.03 -18.22 -18.62
C GLU A 111 17.23 -17.09 -19.29
N VAL A 112 16.70 -17.34 -20.48
CA VAL A 112 15.85 -16.36 -21.18
C VAL A 112 14.53 -16.17 -20.44
N ILE A 113 13.89 -17.23 -19.97
CA ILE A 113 12.65 -17.14 -19.18
C ILE A 113 12.90 -16.39 -17.88
N ASP A 114 13.99 -16.67 -17.15
CA ASP A 114 14.35 -15.96 -15.93
C ASP A 114 14.63 -14.47 -16.20
N ALA A 115 15.30 -14.14 -17.31
CA ALA A 115 15.54 -12.76 -17.70
C ALA A 115 14.27 -11.98 -18.07
N LEU A 116 13.23 -12.64 -18.60
CA LEU A 116 11.95 -12.04 -18.97
C LEU A 116 10.96 -12.02 -17.80
N TRP A 117 11.19 -12.80 -16.76
CA TRP A 117 10.30 -12.89 -15.62
C TRP A 117 10.29 -11.61 -14.78
N SER A 118 9.11 -11.14 -14.41
CA SER A 118 8.91 -10.09 -13.42
C SER A 118 8.50 -10.73 -12.09
N PRO A 119 9.41 -10.82 -11.11
CA PRO A 119 9.13 -11.53 -9.86
C PRO A 119 7.93 -10.93 -9.12
N MET A 120 7.04 -11.77 -8.61
CA MET A 120 5.95 -11.32 -7.73
C MET A 120 6.42 -11.13 -6.28
N LEU A 121 7.43 -11.90 -5.86
CA LEU A 121 8.13 -11.70 -4.60
C LEU A 121 9.20 -10.61 -4.81
N LYS A 122 9.01 -9.47 -4.18
CA LYS A 122 9.90 -8.30 -4.35
C LYS A 122 10.89 -8.23 -3.21
N TYR A 123 12.18 -8.32 -3.53
CA TYR A 123 13.27 -8.06 -2.59
C TYR A 123 13.62 -6.58 -2.54
N SER A 124 14.08 -6.12 -1.40
CA SER A 124 14.64 -4.77 -1.27
C SER A 124 16.01 -4.73 -1.97
N LYS A 125 16.43 -3.53 -2.37
CA LYS A 125 17.80 -3.31 -2.83
C LYS A 125 18.67 -2.83 -1.68
N TYR A 126 19.96 -3.11 -1.75
CA TYR A 126 20.91 -2.51 -0.83
C TYR A 126 20.86 -0.98 -0.93
N PRO A 127 20.90 -0.28 0.23
CA PRO A 127 20.79 1.18 0.26
C PRO A 127 22.01 1.85 -0.38
N LYS A 128 21.84 3.12 -0.72
CA LYS A 128 22.93 3.95 -1.23
C LYS A 128 24.09 4.01 -0.23
N GLY A 129 25.32 3.84 -0.74
CA GLY A 129 26.53 3.79 0.06
C GLY A 129 26.92 2.41 0.59
N HIS A 130 26.12 1.37 0.33
CA HIS A 130 26.48 -0.01 0.61
C HIS A 130 27.41 -0.57 -0.47
N ALA A 131 28.28 -1.55 -0.13
CA ALA A 131 29.21 -2.18 -1.09
C ALA A 131 28.49 -2.79 -2.32
N ASN A 132 27.29 -3.31 -2.11
CA ASN A 132 26.43 -3.92 -3.14
C ASN A 132 25.28 -2.98 -3.56
N GLU A 133 25.50 -1.66 -3.53
CA GLU A 133 24.46 -0.67 -3.86
C GLU A 133 23.76 -1.00 -5.19
N GLY A 134 22.43 -1.04 -5.15
CA GLY A 134 21.59 -1.29 -6.33
C GLY A 134 21.31 -2.76 -6.64
N GLU A 135 22.03 -3.71 -6.03
CA GLU A 135 21.71 -5.14 -6.08
C GLU A 135 20.57 -5.50 -5.13
N PHE A 136 19.92 -6.64 -5.37
CA PHE A 136 18.88 -7.13 -4.47
C PHE A 136 19.50 -7.71 -3.20
N ASP A 137 18.96 -7.31 -2.06
CA ASP A 137 19.29 -7.81 -0.74
C ASP A 137 18.44 -9.05 -0.44
N TYR A 138 19.00 -10.22 -0.70
CA TYR A 138 18.32 -11.51 -0.47
C TYR A 138 18.39 -11.98 0.98
N ASP A 139 19.18 -11.30 1.83
CA ASP A 139 19.25 -11.58 3.26
C ASP A 139 18.02 -11.02 3.99
N ARG A 140 17.32 -10.09 3.35
CA ARG A 140 16.02 -9.59 3.83
C ARG A 140 14.87 -10.37 3.22
N PRO A 141 13.82 -10.64 4.03
CA PRO A 141 12.64 -11.30 3.50
C PRO A 141 11.97 -10.46 2.41
N PRO A 142 11.39 -11.12 1.40
CA PRO A 142 10.67 -10.42 0.34
C PRO A 142 9.33 -9.86 0.82
N ARG A 143 8.66 -9.19 -0.09
CA ARG A 143 7.26 -8.78 0.06
C ARG A 143 6.45 -9.23 -1.13
N LEU A 144 5.18 -9.58 -0.90
CA LEU A 144 4.22 -9.87 -1.95
C LEU A 144 3.40 -8.60 -2.23
N GLN A 145 3.42 -8.15 -3.50
CA GLN A 145 2.64 -7.00 -3.94
C GLN A 145 1.20 -7.40 -4.27
N VAL A 146 0.24 -6.69 -3.70
CA VAL A 146 -1.19 -6.92 -3.92
C VAL A 146 -1.84 -5.62 -4.39
N LYS A 147 -2.53 -5.67 -5.53
CA LYS A 147 -3.29 -4.53 -6.06
C LYS A 147 -4.68 -4.49 -5.43
N VAL A 148 -5.15 -3.31 -5.09
CA VAL A 148 -6.53 -3.08 -4.68
C VAL A 148 -7.30 -2.54 -5.87
N PRO A 149 -8.25 -3.30 -6.42
CA PRO A 149 -8.96 -2.89 -7.62
C PRO A 149 -9.81 -1.64 -7.38
N PHE A 150 -9.55 -0.60 -8.17
CA PHE A 150 -10.31 0.64 -8.19
C PHE A 150 -10.59 0.99 -9.65
N TYR A 151 -11.85 0.99 -10.04
CA TYR A 151 -12.29 1.23 -11.42
C TYR A 151 -13.49 2.14 -11.42
N ASP A 152 -13.48 3.15 -12.27
CA ASP A 152 -14.58 4.10 -12.45
C ASP A 152 -15.05 4.75 -11.13
N GLY A 153 -14.09 5.09 -10.26
CA GLY A 153 -14.37 5.66 -8.94
C GLY A 153 -14.85 4.66 -7.88
N ILE A 154 -14.87 3.35 -8.20
CA ILE A 154 -15.42 2.31 -7.32
C ILE A 154 -14.35 1.32 -6.91
N TRP A 155 -14.18 1.15 -5.60
CA TRP A 155 -13.38 0.08 -5.03
C TRP A 155 -14.06 -1.29 -5.18
N LYS A 156 -13.29 -2.31 -5.51
CA LYS A 156 -13.76 -3.69 -5.70
C LYS A 156 -13.14 -4.63 -4.68
N ALA A 157 -13.08 -4.19 -3.43
CA ALA A 157 -12.58 -4.97 -2.31
C ALA A 157 -13.47 -4.75 -1.09
N GLU A 158 -13.48 -5.69 -0.18
CA GLU A 158 -14.20 -5.61 1.09
C GLU A 158 -13.22 -5.76 2.25
N LEU A 159 -13.43 -4.99 3.31
CA LEU A 159 -12.61 -5.02 4.51
C LEU A 159 -13.47 -5.33 5.73
N TYR A 160 -12.94 -6.15 6.61
CA TYR A 160 -13.58 -6.62 7.82
C TYR A 160 -12.64 -6.44 9.02
N ASP A 161 -13.19 -6.34 10.21
CA ASP A 161 -12.44 -6.44 11.44
C ASP A 161 -12.28 -7.92 11.90
N ASP A 162 -11.64 -8.13 13.05
CA ASP A 162 -11.43 -9.44 13.63
C ASP A 162 -12.72 -10.08 14.23
N ALA A 163 -13.80 -9.30 14.33
CA ALA A 163 -15.15 -9.76 14.69
C ALA A 163 -16.01 -10.03 13.44
N GLU A 164 -15.40 -10.07 12.24
CA GLU A 164 -16.10 -10.25 10.95
C GLU A 164 -17.10 -9.13 10.62
N THR A 165 -17.00 -7.98 11.29
CA THR A 165 -17.82 -6.80 10.99
C THR A 165 -17.25 -6.10 9.76
N ARG A 166 -18.10 -5.78 8.80
CA ARG A 166 -17.66 -5.11 7.57
C ARG A 166 -17.32 -3.65 7.84
N LEU A 167 -16.03 -3.32 7.67
CA LEU A 167 -15.50 -1.97 7.77
C LEU A 167 -15.68 -1.18 6.47
N PHE A 168 -15.52 -1.87 5.34
CA PHE A 168 -15.63 -1.27 4.00
C PHE A 168 -16.22 -2.27 2.99
N PRO A 169 -17.10 -1.84 2.05
CA PRO A 169 -17.76 -0.53 2.02
C PRO A 169 -18.73 -0.34 3.20
N ASN A 170 -18.79 0.88 3.73
CA ASN A 170 -19.66 1.24 4.84
C ASN A 170 -20.73 2.24 4.35
N VAL A 171 -22.00 1.86 4.42
CA VAL A 171 -23.12 2.69 3.98
C VAL A 171 -23.30 3.92 4.89
N ASN A 172 -22.96 3.78 6.16
CA ASN A 172 -23.10 4.85 7.16
C ASN A 172 -21.97 5.88 7.07
N GLU A 173 -20.81 5.50 6.49
CA GLU A 173 -19.64 6.33 6.36
C GLU A 173 -19.11 6.29 4.92
N PRO A 174 -19.81 6.91 3.96
CA PRO A 174 -19.49 6.79 2.53
C PRO A 174 -18.17 7.46 2.11
N THR A 175 -17.60 8.30 2.96
CA THR A 175 -16.30 8.96 2.72
C THR A 175 -15.10 8.10 3.06
N VAL A 176 -15.29 7.05 3.84
CA VAL A 176 -14.23 6.12 4.26
C VAL A 176 -13.82 5.24 3.09
N THR A 177 -12.53 5.02 2.97
CA THR A 177 -11.90 4.25 1.90
C THR A 177 -10.98 3.16 2.45
N PRO A 178 -10.52 2.20 1.64
CA PRO A 178 -9.52 1.23 2.07
C PRO A 178 -8.19 1.86 2.55
N LEU A 179 -7.87 3.11 2.14
CA LEU A 179 -6.69 3.84 2.60
C LEU A 179 -6.72 4.12 4.11
N ASP A 180 -7.91 4.31 4.66
CA ASP A 180 -8.10 4.63 6.08
C ASP A 180 -7.83 3.42 6.99
N PHE A 181 -7.99 2.20 6.47
CA PHE A 181 -7.85 0.96 7.22
C PHE A 181 -6.52 0.26 6.98
N ILE A 182 -6.06 0.17 5.72
CA ILE A 182 -4.80 -0.52 5.37
C ILE A 182 -3.64 0.44 5.62
N THR A 183 -3.39 0.73 6.88
CA THR A 183 -2.34 1.67 7.31
C THR A 183 -1.00 0.98 7.53
N LYS A 184 0.07 1.77 7.61
CA LYS A 184 1.42 1.25 7.86
C LYS A 184 1.50 0.53 9.21
N GLY A 185 1.96 -0.73 9.17
CA GLY A 185 2.13 -1.58 10.35
C GLY A 185 0.86 -2.33 10.76
N ALA A 186 -0.24 -2.17 10.04
CA ALA A 186 -1.44 -2.98 10.27
C ALA A 186 -1.16 -4.47 10.03
N LYS A 187 -1.84 -5.32 10.80
CA LYS A 187 -1.89 -6.77 10.59
C LYS A 187 -3.07 -7.09 9.70
N VAL A 188 -2.84 -7.85 8.63
CA VAL A 188 -3.86 -8.17 7.63
C VAL A 188 -3.80 -9.65 7.25
N ALA A 189 -4.94 -10.31 7.20
CA ALA A 189 -5.14 -11.57 6.51
C ALA A 189 -5.99 -11.29 5.27
N THR A 190 -5.61 -11.80 4.11
CA THR A 190 -6.22 -11.37 2.85
C THR A 190 -6.73 -12.53 2.03
N LEU A 191 -7.82 -12.29 1.30
CA LEU A 191 -8.27 -13.11 0.20
C LEU A 191 -7.82 -12.43 -1.08
N ILE A 192 -6.86 -13.04 -1.77
CA ILE A 192 -6.26 -12.53 -3.00
C ILE A 192 -6.61 -13.41 -4.19
N GLN A 193 -6.89 -12.78 -5.32
CA GLN A 193 -7.21 -13.45 -6.57
C GLN A 193 -6.10 -13.26 -7.58
N CYS A 194 -5.72 -14.34 -8.25
CA CYS A 194 -4.73 -14.31 -9.31
C CYS A 194 -5.28 -13.57 -10.53
N GLY A 195 -4.66 -12.48 -10.93
CA GLY A 195 -5.01 -11.72 -12.13
C GLY A 195 -4.57 -12.40 -13.45
N GLY A 196 -3.97 -13.59 -13.34
CA GLY A 196 -3.38 -14.31 -14.46
C GLY A 196 -1.95 -13.85 -14.79
N ILE A 197 -1.35 -14.52 -15.75
CA ILE A 197 -0.02 -14.20 -16.26
C ILE A 197 -0.18 -13.16 -17.37
N TRP A 198 0.42 -12.00 -17.18
CA TRP A 198 0.42 -10.91 -18.15
C TRP A 198 1.71 -10.91 -18.97
N PHE A 199 1.63 -10.39 -20.20
CA PHE A 199 2.76 -10.21 -21.11
C PHE A 199 2.77 -8.76 -21.59
N ALA A 200 3.82 -8.02 -21.27
CA ALA A 200 3.98 -6.62 -21.64
C ALA A 200 5.46 -6.23 -21.75
N ASN A 201 5.82 -5.42 -22.71
CA ASN A 201 7.18 -4.86 -22.89
C ASN A 201 8.30 -5.90 -22.83
N GLY A 202 8.07 -7.08 -23.44
CA GLY A 202 9.05 -8.18 -23.41
C GLY A 202 9.24 -8.86 -22.06
N LYS A 203 8.41 -8.55 -21.07
CA LYS A 203 8.38 -9.19 -19.76
C LYS A 203 7.06 -9.93 -19.56
N PHE A 204 7.05 -10.86 -18.61
CA PHE A 204 5.83 -11.53 -18.15
C PHE A 204 5.88 -11.72 -16.64
N GLY A 205 4.71 -11.83 -16.03
CA GLY A 205 4.60 -11.97 -14.58
C GLY A 205 3.17 -12.17 -14.13
N VAL A 206 2.96 -12.27 -12.83
CA VAL A 206 1.66 -12.44 -12.20
C VAL A 206 1.28 -11.20 -11.41
N THR A 207 -0.01 -10.91 -11.37
CA THR A 207 -0.58 -9.87 -10.51
C THR A 207 -1.58 -10.51 -9.56
N TRP A 208 -1.49 -10.14 -8.29
CA TRP A 208 -2.48 -10.49 -7.27
C TRP A 208 -3.38 -9.30 -6.99
N LYS A 209 -4.68 -9.56 -6.85
CA LYS A 209 -5.71 -8.54 -6.59
C LYS A 209 -6.41 -8.86 -5.27
N LEU A 210 -6.56 -7.87 -4.44
CA LEU A 210 -7.36 -7.98 -3.21
C LEU A 210 -8.83 -8.22 -3.56
N VAL A 211 -9.44 -9.17 -2.88
CA VAL A 211 -10.89 -9.40 -2.88
C VAL A 211 -11.48 -8.99 -1.54
N GLN A 212 -10.89 -9.53 -0.47
CA GLN A 212 -11.30 -9.24 0.91
C GLN A 212 -10.06 -9.16 1.81
N ALA A 213 -10.15 -8.43 2.91
CA ALA A 213 -9.16 -8.49 3.98
C ALA A 213 -9.83 -8.41 5.34
N VAL A 214 -9.31 -9.19 6.28
CA VAL A 214 -9.51 -8.97 7.71
C VAL A 214 -8.34 -8.15 8.20
N ILE A 215 -8.62 -7.02 8.88
CA ILE A 215 -7.63 -6.05 9.27
C ILE A 215 -7.70 -5.81 10.76
N LYS A 216 -6.54 -5.89 11.41
CA LYS A 216 -6.35 -5.34 12.74
C LYS A 216 -5.47 -4.09 12.61
N PRO A 217 -6.05 -2.90 12.60
CA PRO A 217 -5.29 -1.67 12.55
C PRO A 217 -4.34 -1.59 13.74
N ARG A 218 -3.17 -0.95 13.53
CA ARG A 218 -2.27 -0.67 14.64
C ARG A 218 -2.95 0.34 15.57
N GLU A 219 -2.95 0.06 16.87
CA GLU A 219 -3.39 1.03 17.86
C GLU A 219 -2.50 2.28 17.79
N THR A 220 -3.11 3.43 17.64
CA THR A 220 -2.43 4.72 17.63
C THR A 220 -2.97 5.59 18.75
N LEU A 221 -2.11 6.44 19.30
CA LEU A 221 -2.53 7.47 20.26
C LEU A 221 -3.15 8.69 19.58
N PHE A 222 -3.14 8.72 18.23
CA PHE A 222 -3.73 9.77 17.43
C PHE A 222 -5.18 9.46 17.07
N GLY A 223 -5.97 10.50 16.85
CA GLY A 223 -7.37 10.43 16.40
C GLY A 223 -8.40 10.35 17.53
N ARG A 224 -7.98 10.17 18.78
CA ARG A 224 -8.85 10.26 19.97
C ARG A 224 -8.08 10.79 21.17
N CYS A 225 -8.79 11.45 22.08
CA CYS A 225 -8.18 11.92 23.32
C CYS A 225 -8.01 10.76 24.31
N HIS A 226 -6.77 10.55 24.75
CA HIS A 226 -6.41 9.57 25.79
C HIS A 226 -6.13 10.23 27.15
N ILE A 227 -6.26 11.55 27.24
CA ILE A 227 -5.98 12.32 28.43
C ILE A 227 -7.22 12.27 29.35
N ALA A 228 -7.07 11.67 30.51
CA ALA A 228 -8.07 11.70 31.56
C ALA A 228 -7.82 12.92 32.44
N LEU A 229 -8.63 13.97 32.27
CA LEU A 229 -8.57 15.15 33.14
C LEU A 229 -9.15 14.82 34.52
N SER A 230 -8.49 15.28 35.60
CA SER A 230 -9.04 15.24 36.93
C SER A 230 -10.28 16.15 37.04
N ASN A 231 -11.15 15.90 38.00
CA ASN A 231 -12.32 16.77 38.23
C ASN A 231 -11.90 18.21 38.53
N ALA A 232 -10.80 18.40 39.26
CA ALA A 232 -10.25 19.73 39.56
C ALA A 232 -9.77 20.45 38.28
N ASP A 233 -9.17 19.75 37.33
CA ASP A 233 -8.72 20.36 36.08
C ASP A 233 -9.89 20.69 35.16
N LYS A 234 -10.94 19.86 35.16
CA LYS A 234 -12.18 20.16 34.43
C LYS A 234 -12.87 21.41 34.95
N GLU A 235 -12.89 21.60 36.28
CA GLU A 235 -13.44 22.80 36.91
C GLU A 235 -12.60 24.05 36.58
N ARG A 236 -11.26 23.92 36.60
CA ARG A 236 -10.37 25.03 36.20
C ARG A 236 -10.57 25.48 34.76
N LEU A 237 -10.76 24.51 33.85
CA LEU A 237 -11.04 24.83 32.43
C LEU A 237 -12.38 25.57 32.27
N LYS A 238 -13.42 25.15 33.01
CA LYS A 238 -14.72 25.87 32.99
C LYS A 238 -14.65 27.29 33.52
N VAL A 239 -13.93 27.48 34.63
CA VAL A 239 -13.73 28.83 35.20
C VAL A 239 -12.95 29.71 34.25
N ALA A 240 -12.00 29.19 33.49
CA ALA A 240 -11.27 29.96 32.48
C ALA A 240 -12.19 30.41 31.31
N GLU A 241 -13.12 29.55 30.87
CA GLU A 241 -14.12 29.91 29.83
C GLU A 241 -15.08 31.01 30.35
N GLU A 242 -15.53 30.95 31.61
CA GLU A 242 -16.42 31.97 32.19
C GLU A 242 -15.71 33.32 32.32
N VAL A 243 -14.41 33.33 32.64
CA VAL A 243 -13.61 34.57 32.72
C VAL A 243 -13.38 35.17 31.34
N GLU A 244 -13.11 34.38 30.31
CA GLU A 244 -12.97 34.86 28.94
C GLU A 244 -14.30 35.42 28.38
N GLN A 245 -15.44 34.78 28.67
CA GLN A 245 -16.75 35.30 28.28
C GLN A 245 -17.07 36.61 28.98
N HIS A 246 -16.75 36.73 30.27
CA HIS A 246 -17.00 37.98 31.03
C HIS A 246 -16.10 39.12 30.58
N LEU A 247 -14.87 38.84 30.14
CA LEU A 247 -13.97 39.82 29.53
C LEU A 247 -14.45 40.31 28.15
N GLN A 248 -15.12 39.47 27.38
CA GLN A 248 -15.70 39.84 26.09
C GLN A 248 -16.98 40.62 26.25
N GLU A 249 -17.81 40.35 27.25
CA GLU A 249 -19.02 41.12 27.54
C GLU A 249 -18.74 42.54 28.12
N THR A 250 -17.60 42.72 28.81
CA THR A 250 -17.23 44.02 29.37
C THR A 250 -16.53 44.98 28.39
N THR A 251 -16.18 44.50 27.19
CA THR A 251 -15.56 45.31 26.13
C THR A 251 -16.57 45.90 25.12
N VAL A 252 -17.87 45.66 25.28
CA VAL A 252 -18.91 46.12 24.32
C VAL A 252 -19.69 47.33 24.80
N ASP A 253 -19.43 47.88 26.00
CA ASP A 253 -20.18 49.01 26.52
C ASP A 253 -19.24 50.16 26.94
N SER A 254 -18.61 50.81 25.96
CA SER A 254 -17.97 52.13 26.14
C SER A 254 -17.65 52.80 24.79
N ASP A 255 -18.69 53.10 24.03
CA ASP A 255 -18.60 54.13 22.99
C ASP A 255 -19.38 55.37 23.48
N GLU A 256 -18.68 56.33 24.05
CA GLU A 256 -19.03 57.74 24.00
C GLU A 256 -17.83 58.62 24.42
N ASP A 257 -17.42 59.42 23.42
CA ASP A 257 -16.68 60.68 23.51
C ASP A 257 -15.26 60.71 24.14
N GLU A 258 -14.23 60.96 23.32
CA GLU A 258 -13.52 62.27 23.30
C GLU A 258 -12.21 62.21 22.48
N GLU A 259 -12.12 63.20 21.59
CA GLU A 259 -10.94 63.99 21.15
C GLU A 259 -9.72 63.30 20.51
N GLU A 260 -9.52 63.70 19.26
CA GLU A 260 -8.31 63.56 18.46
C GLU A 260 -7.05 64.07 19.17
N GLU A 261 -6.12 63.21 19.52
CA GLU A 261 -4.70 63.59 19.63
C GLU A 261 -3.90 62.73 18.63
N GLU A 262 -3.30 63.40 17.67
CA GLU A 262 -2.36 62.89 16.68
C GLU A 262 -1.14 62.29 17.39
N VAL A 263 -1.08 60.95 17.44
CA VAL A 263 0.14 60.23 17.84
C VAL A 263 0.81 59.67 16.59
N VAL A 264 1.95 60.27 16.26
CA VAL A 264 2.88 59.86 15.21
C VAL A 264 3.33 58.43 15.48
N VAL A 265 2.93 57.50 14.59
CA VAL A 265 3.36 56.12 14.58
C VAL A 265 4.70 56.04 13.82
N PRO A 266 5.78 55.49 14.41
CA PRO A 266 7.01 55.24 13.64
C PRO A 266 6.83 54.03 12.74
N GLU A 267 7.20 54.19 11.48
CA GLU A 267 7.19 53.12 10.45
C GLU A 267 8.01 51.91 10.88
N PRO A 268 7.56 50.66 10.57
CA PRO A 268 8.34 49.45 10.82
C PRO A 268 9.48 49.31 9.81
N VAL A 269 10.67 49.19 10.33
CA VAL A 269 11.91 48.95 9.59
C VAL A 269 11.83 47.64 8.81
N ALA A 270 11.95 47.71 7.51
CA ALA A 270 11.96 46.56 6.60
C ALA A 270 13.22 45.69 6.81
N GLU A 271 13.05 44.46 7.20
CA GLU A 271 14.11 43.44 7.21
C GLU A 271 14.59 43.10 5.78
N LYS A 272 15.86 43.35 5.51
CA LYS A 272 16.54 43.03 4.25
C LYS A 272 16.70 41.52 4.07
N LYS A 273 15.98 40.93 3.10
CA LYS A 273 16.21 39.59 2.63
C LYS A 273 17.63 39.44 2.06
N LYS A 274 18.45 38.56 2.66
CA LYS A 274 19.77 38.17 2.13
C LYS A 274 19.59 37.37 0.82
N LYS A 275 20.07 37.96 -0.29
CA LYS A 275 20.23 37.25 -1.57
C LYS A 275 21.35 36.22 -1.46
N VAL A 276 20.99 34.95 -1.68
CA VAL A 276 21.97 33.86 -1.86
C VAL A 276 22.51 33.94 -3.29
N ILE A 277 23.80 34.31 -3.42
CA ILE A 277 24.52 34.35 -4.69
C ILE A 277 24.96 32.93 -5.03
N ARG A 278 24.34 32.32 -6.05
CA ARG A 278 24.86 31.08 -6.69
C ARG A 278 26.06 31.42 -7.54
N LYS A 279 27.27 30.97 -7.17
CA LYS A 279 28.47 31.01 -8.01
C LYS A 279 28.30 30.00 -9.17
N LYS A 280 28.29 30.51 -10.40
CA LYS A 280 28.50 29.72 -11.62
C LYS A 280 29.95 29.25 -11.65
N ALA A 281 30.16 27.94 -11.81
CA ALA A 281 31.46 27.40 -12.17
C ALA A 281 31.72 27.67 -13.66
N VAL A 282 32.85 28.30 -13.94
CA VAL A 282 33.39 28.53 -15.28
C VAL A 282 34.19 27.29 -15.63
N THR A 283 33.86 26.63 -16.73
CA THR A 283 34.70 25.67 -17.43
C THR A 283 35.80 26.43 -18.14
N ALA A 284 37.05 26.06 -17.92
CA ALA A 284 38.18 26.42 -18.76
C ALA A 284 38.76 25.16 -19.38
N ASP A 285 38.79 25.17 -20.71
CA ASP A 285 39.52 24.27 -21.57
C ASP A 285 41.05 24.30 -21.28
N ILE A 286 41.68 23.18 -21.24
CA ILE A 286 42.89 22.79 -21.99
C ILE A 286 42.96 21.26 -21.99
#